data_0c85200af885dc593185f5541082218b
#
_entry.id   0c85200af885dc593185f5541082218b
#
_cell.length_a   1.000
_cell.length_b   1.000
_cell.length_c   1.000
_cell.angle_alpha   90.00
_cell.angle_beta   90.00
_cell.angle_gamma   90.00
#
_symmetry.space_group_name_H-M   'P 1'
#
loop_
_entity.id
_entity.type
_entity.pdbx_description
1 polymer ?
#
loop_
_entity_poly.entity_id
_entity_poly.type
_entity_poly.pdbx_seq_one_letter_code
_entity_poly.pdbx_strand_id
1 'polypeptide(L)'
;MAEPKNVSFDSIMSDLRERKFSPVYYLMGDEPYYIDLISDYIAEHVLLPEERDFNQTILFGSDVNAPQIADAARRYPMMAEYQVVIVKEAQNIKNTEALEKYFKQPMPSTILVMCHKNGSIDGRKREYVKSIQGCGVLFESKKLKDKELPAFIEKYLKNRNVVIDYKSTQIIADSIGADLSRLTSELDKVVLSLPEEDRRVTPQVVEDQIGVSKEFNGFELRDAIVNRNVYKANLIIKYFDDNPKAGSIYSFLPMLFNYFQNLMIAFYAPNNKSQEGVAEWLELRNSWAAKDYMTGMRNYSGMKVMQIIGKIREIDAKSKGLDNPNTPSGELMKELIFYILH
;
A
#
# COMPACT_ATOMS: atom_id res chain seq x y z
N MET A 1 -1.63 25.43 -22.62
CA MET A 1 -2.45 24.51 -21.84
C MET A 1 -1.64 24.16 -20.60
N ALA A 2 -2.12 24.49 -19.41
CA ALA A 2 -1.40 24.12 -18.19
C ALA A 2 -1.38 22.57 -18.11
N GLU A 3 -0.20 22.00 -17.87
CA GLU A 3 -0.09 20.56 -17.55
C GLU A 3 -0.99 20.25 -16.36
N PRO A 4 -1.68 19.08 -16.34
CA PRO A 4 -2.49 18.70 -15.22
C PRO A 4 -1.58 18.68 -13.96
N LYS A 5 -1.87 19.54 -12.99
CA LYS A 5 -1.17 19.49 -11.70
C LYS A 5 -1.32 18.09 -11.15
N ASN A 6 -0.23 17.39 -10.98
CA ASN A 6 -0.20 16.09 -10.33
C ASN A 6 -0.56 16.34 -8.86
N VAL A 7 -1.84 16.20 -8.54
CA VAL A 7 -2.38 16.53 -7.21
C VAL A 7 -2.02 15.37 -6.29
N SER A 8 -1.19 15.63 -5.28
CA SER A 8 -0.78 14.63 -4.31
C SER A 8 -1.77 14.57 -3.14
N PHE A 9 -1.81 13.42 -2.44
CA PHE A 9 -2.58 13.27 -1.20
C PHE A 9 -2.22 14.36 -0.18
N ASP A 10 -0.93 14.60 0.06
CA ASP A 10 -0.46 15.58 1.03
C ASP A 10 -0.92 17.01 0.66
N SER A 11 -0.96 17.38 -0.65
CA SER A 11 -1.45 18.68 -1.08
C SER A 11 -2.96 18.84 -0.88
N ILE A 12 -3.75 17.78 -1.17
CA ILE A 12 -5.21 17.80 -0.91
C ILE A 12 -5.48 18.00 0.58
N MET A 13 -4.80 17.23 1.43
CA MET A 13 -5.00 17.31 2.88
C MET A 13 -4.54 18.64 3.46
N SER A 14 -3.51 19.28 2.88
CA SER A 14 -3.12 20.64 3.25
C SER A 14 -4.21 21.65 2.92
N ASP A 15 -4.74 21.63 1.69
CA ASP A 15 -5.81 22.55 1.26
C ASP A 15 -7.07 22.35 2.11
N LEU A 16 -7.45 21.10 2.41
CA LEU A 16 -8.61 20.79 3.26
C LEU A 16 -8.45 21.34 4.69
N ARG A 17 -7.25 21.20 5.28
CA ARG A 17 -6.96 21.76 6.63
C ARG A 17 -6.99 23.29 6.66
N GLU A 18 -6.60 23.92 5.56
CA GLU A 18 -6.67 25.37 5.37
C GLU A 18 -8.06 25.85 4.95
N ARG A 19 -9.07 24.95 4.93
CA ARG A 19 -10.45 25.21 4.49
C ARG A 19 -10.55 25.76 3.05
N LYS A 20 -9.60 25.38 2.19
CA LYS A 20 -9.62 25.68 0.75
C LYS A 20 -10.32 24.52 0.02
N PHE A 21 -11.63 24.62 -0.08
CA PHE A 21 -12.43 23.56 -0.68
C PHE A 21 -12.61 23.75 -2.18
N SER A 22 -12.53 22.64 -2.92
CA SER A 22 -12.90 22.58 -4.33
C SER A 22 -14.35 22.09 -4.45
N PRO A 23 -15.13 22.55 -5.44
CA PRO A 23 -16.52 22.12 -5.59
C PRO A 23 -16.66 20.65 -5.98
N VAL A 24 -15.61 20.03 -6.54
CA VAL A 24 -15.61 18.62 -6.93
C VAL A 24 -14.30 17.95 -6.51
N TYR A 25 -14.40 16.80 -5.83
CA TYR A 25 -13.30 15.87 -5.59
C TYR A 25 -13.64 14.54 -6.26
N TYR A 26 -12.96 14.21 -7.34
CA TYR A 26 -13.06 12.90 -7.98
C TYR A 26 -11.84 12.07 -7.57
N LEU A 27 -12.07 11.15 -6.64
CA LEU A 27 -11.04 10.31 -6.02
C LEU A 27 -11.14 8.91 -6.62
N MET A 28 -10.10 8.47 -7.34
CA MET A 28 -10.11 7.18 -8.02
C MET A 28 -8.81 6.41 -7.78
N GLY A 29 -8.80 5.11 -8.06
CA GLY A 29 -7.58 4.30 -8.07
C GLY A 29 -7.70 2.99 -7.31
N ASP A 30 -6.60 2.23 -7.35
CA ASP A 30 -6.51 0.88 -6.80
C ASP A 30 -6.17 0.84 -5.30
N GLU A 31 -5.82 1.99 -4.69
CA GLU A 31 -5.58 2.11 -3.25
C GLU A 31 -6.73 2.85 -2.56
N PRO A 32 -7.66 2.12 -1.93
CA PRO A 32 -8.82 2.71 -1.27
C PRO A 32 -8.49 3.60 -0.07
N TYR A 33 -7.38 3.31 0.62
CA TYR A 33 -7.00 3.98 1.86
C TYR A 33 -6.98 5.51 1.77
N TYR A 34 -6.32 6.06 0.75
CA TYR A 34 -6.24 7.51 0.58
C TYR A 34 -7.57 8.13 0.14
N ILE A 35 -8.38 7.37 -0.63
CA ILE A 35 -9.73 7.80 -1.05
C ILE A 35 -10.62 7.95 0.19
N ASP A 36 -10.57 6.97 1.10
CA ASP A 36 -11.34 7.00 2.34
C ASP A 36 -10.87 8.14 3.25
N LEU A 37 -9.56 8.30 3.47
CA LEU A 37 -9.04 9.38 4.29
C LEU A 37 -9.50 10.77 3.84
N ILE A 38 -9.47 11.05 2.52
CA ILE A 38 -9.93 12.34 2.01
C ILE A 38 -11.45 12.48 2.18
N SER A 39 -12.22 11.46 1.82
CA SER A 39 -13.68 11.51 1.89
C SER A 39 -14.19 11.63 3.32
N ASP A 40 -13.57 10.91 4.26
CA ASP A 40 -13.96 10.91 5.67
C ASP A 40 -13.54 12.24 6.33
N TYR A 41 -12.36 12.78 5.98
CA TYR A 41 -11.98 14.13 6.43
C TYR A 41 -12.98 15.19 5.98
N ILE A 42 -13.43 15.15 4.72
CA ILE A 42 -14.44 16.08 4.21
C ILE A 42 -15.76 15.89 4.97
N ALA A 43 -16.20 14.65 5.20
CA ALA A 43 -17.42 14.34 5.93
C ALA A 43 -17.41 14.86 7.37
N GLU A 44 -16.24 14.88 8.01
CA GLU A 44 -16.10 15.22 9.43
C GLU A 44 -15.74 16.69 9.69
N HIS A 45 -15.14 17.39 8.72
CA HIS A 45 -14.53 18.69 9.02
C HIS A 45 -15.06 19.86 8.20
N VAL A 46 -15.83 19.64 7.15
CA VAL A 46 -16.41 20.71 6.34
C VAL A 46 -17.56 21.37 7.07
N LEU A 47 -18.51 20.57 7.56
CA LEU A 47 -19.72 20.99 8.25
C LEU A 47 -19.55 20.88 9.77
N LEU A 48 -20.19 21.78 10.50
CA LEU A 48 -20.35 21.63 11.94
C LEU A 48 -21.25 20.42 12.25
N PRO A 49 -21.11 19.77 13.42
CA PRO A 49 -21.93 18.60 13.76
C PRO A 49 -23.44 18.84 13.59
N GLU A 50 -23.93 20.00 14.02
CA GLU A 50 -25.34 20.42 13.93
C GLU A 50 -25.83 20.70 12.49
N GLU A 51 -24.92 20.95 11.54
CA GLU A 51 -25.25 21.22 10.15
C GLU A 51 -25.38 19.95 9.32
N ARG A 52 -24.76 18.84 9.78
CA ARG A 52 -24.61 17.60 8.98
C ARG A 52 -25.94 16.94 8.64
N ASP A 53 -26.87 16.92 9.56
CA ASP A 53 -28.17 16.25 9.37
C ASP A 53 -28.96 16.83 8.19
N PHE A 54 -28.75 18.12 7.87
CA PHE A 54 -29.46 18.81 6.79
C PHE A 54 -28.61 19.01 5.53
N ASN A 55 -27.28 19.06 5.67
CA ASN A 55 -26.39 19.47 4.60
C ASN A 55 -25.40 18.39 4.15
N GLN A 56 -25.40 17.20 4.78
CA GLN A 56 -24.58 16.08 4.36
C GLN A 56 -25.44 14.96 3.77
N THR A 57 -25.09 14.52 2.58
CA THR A 57 -25.76 13.40 1.91
C THR A 57 -24.74 12.37 1.47
N ILE A 58 -24.90 11.13 1.93
CA ILE A 58 -24.07 9.99 1.51
C ILE A 58 -24.91 9.12 0.57
N LEU A 59 -24.41 8.90 -0.63
CA LEU A 59 -25.05 8.09 -1.67
C LEU A 59 -24.16 6.90 -2.05
N PHE A 60 -24.75 5.81 -2.47
CA PHE A 60 -24.01 4.66 -3.00
C PHE A 60 -24.26 4.56 -4.52
N GLY A 61 -23.18 4.42 -5.29
CA GLY A 61 -23.25 4.37 -6.75
C GLY A 61 -24.04 3.19 -7.32
N SER A 62 -24.31 2.15 -6.53
CA SER A 62 -25.25 1.06 -6.86
C SER A 62 -26.70 1.47 -6.80
N ASP A 63 -27.06 2.45 -5.94
CA ASP A 63 -28.43 2.78 -5.58
C ASP A 63 -28.95 4.04 -6.29
N VAL A 64 -28.03 4.80 -6.91
CA VAL A 64 -28.34 6.08 -7.56
C VAL A 64 -27.80 6.13 -8.99
N ASN A 65 -28.38 7.03 -9.77
CA ASN A 65 -27.89 7.34 -11.12
C ASN A 65 -27.31 8.76 -11.20
N ALA A 66 -26.61 9.06 -12.30
CA ALA A 66 -25.94 10.35 -12.50
C ALA A 66 -26.88 11.59 -12.42
N PRO A 67 -28.11 11.57 -12.96
CA PRO A 67 -29.08 12.66 -12.73
C PRO A 67 -29.41 12.90 -11.27
N GLN A 68 -29.68 11.85 -10.49
CA GLN A 68 -30.00 11.98 -9.06
C GLN A 68 -28.85 12.58 -8.25
N ILE A 69 -27.61 12.22 -8.57
CA ILE A 69 -26.41 12.82 -7.94
C ILE A 69 -26.31 14.29 -8.32
N ALA A 70 -26.49 14.62 -9.61
CA ALA A 70 -26.43 16.00 -10.06
C ALA A 70 -27.54 16.86 -9.43
N ASP A 71 -28.74 16.33 -9.24
CA ASP A 71 -29.85 17.00 -8.58
C ASP A 71 -29.60 17.19 -7.10
N ALA A 72 -29.04 16.16 -6.42
CA ALA A 72 -28.62 16.29 -5.02
C ALA A 72 -27.56 17.39 -4.88
N ALA A 73 -26.57 17.43 -5.79
CA ALA A 73 -25.48 18.40 -5.74
C ALA A 73 -25.89 19.84 -6.12
N ARG A 74 -27.07 20.05 -6.72
CA ARG A 74 -27.63 21.38 -7.05
C ARG A 74 -28.47 22.01 -5.95
N ARG A 75 -28.73 21.31 -4.87
CA ARG A 75 -29.48 21.86 -3.75
C ARG A 75 -28.67 22.96 -3.06
N TYR A 76 -29.36 23.92 -2.48
CA TYR A 76 -28.72 24.91 -1.64
C TYR A 76 -28.55 24.40 -0.21
N PRO A 77 -27.45 24.73 0.48
CA PRO A 77 -27.28 24.41 1.89
C PRO A 77 -28.36 25.08 2.74
N MET A 78 -28.77 24.41 3.80
CA MET A 78 -29.74 24.92 4.77
C MET A 78 -28.99 25.47 5.98
N MET A 79 -28.99 26.82 6.12
CA MET A 79 -28.35 27.52 7.27
C MET A 79 -26.85 27.18 7.45
N ALA A 80 -26.16 26.78 6.38
CA ALA A 80 -24.74 26.49 6.36
C ALA A 80 -24.08 27.12 5.14
N GLU A 81 -22.76 27.23 5.16
CA GLU A 81 -21.98 27.76 4.02
C GLU A 81 -21.91 26.73 2.87
N TYR A 82 -21.78 25.45 3.22
CA TYR A 82 -21.63 24.39 2.27
C TYR A 82 -22.66 23.28 2.45
N GLN A 83 -22.93 22.59 1.34
CA GLN A 83 -23.54 21.26 1.31
C GLN A 83 -22.46 20.26 0.90
N VAL A 84 -22.44 19.09 1.51
CA VAL A 84 -21.52 17.98 1.20
C VAL A 84 -22.30 16.81 0.64
N VAL A 85 -21.94 16.36 -0.56
CA VAL A 85 -22.52 15.17 -1.20
C VAL A 85 -21.39 14.18 -1.46
N ILE A 86 -21.43 13.03 -0.79
CA ILE A 86 -20.42 11.97 -0.93
C ILE A 86 -21.04 10.80 -1.64
N VAL A 87 -20.44 10.39 -2.77
CA VAL A 87 -20.87 9.24 -3.53
C VAL A 87 -19.84 8.13 -3.35
N LYS A 88 -20.18 7.16 -2.51
CA LYS A 88 -19.40 5.93 -2.33
C LYS A 88 -19.64 5.00 -3.53
N GLU A 89 -18.64 4.18 -3.89
CA GLU A 89 -18.73 3.23 -5.01
C GLU A 89 -19.10 3.86 -6.37
N ALA A 90 -18.53 5.03 -6.66
CA ALA A 90 -18.81 5.78 -7.88
C ALA A 90 -18.48 5.01 -9.18
N GLN A 91 -17.69 3.92 -9.12
CA GLN A 91 -17.43 3.02 -10.24
C GLN A 91 -18.70 2.31 -10.78
N ASN A 92 -19.72 2.18 -9.94
CA ASN A 92 -20.98 1.52 -10.32
C ASN A 92 -21.94 2.43 -11.10
N ILE A 93 -21.66 3.73 -11.21
CA ILE A 93 -22.51 4.70 -11.89
C ILE A 93 -22.41 4.51 -13.39
N LYS A 94 -23.57 4.29 -14.02
CA LYS A 94 -23.72 4.21 -15.47
C LYS A 94 -24.17 5.56 -16.04
N ASN A 95 -23.88 5.82 -17.33
CA ASN A 95 -24.34 7.00 -18.06
C ASN A 95 -23.99 8.33 -17.39
N THR A 96 -22.69 8.66 -17.35
CA THR A 96 -22.13 9.82 -16.63
C THR A 96 -22.41 11.19 -17.29
N GLU A 97 -23.25 11.28 -18.33
CA GLU A 97 -23.51 12.54 -19.07
C GLU A 97 -24.09 13.69 -18.21
N ALA A 98 -24.98 13.37 -17.27
CA ALA A 98 -25.56 14.37 -16.38
C ALA A 98 -24.49 14.93 -15.42
N LEU A 99 -23.57 14.11 -14.96
CA LEU A 99 -22.42 14.53 -14.14
C LEU A 99 -21.43 15.38 -14.96
N GLU A 100 -21.18 15.05 -16.23
CA GLU A 100 -20.33 15.89 -17.09
C GLU A 100 -20.92 17.31 -17.26
N LYS A 101 -22.25 17.41 -17.43
CA LYS A 101 -22.94 18.71 -17.47
C LYS A 101 -22.83 19.45 -16.15
N TYR A 102 -22.94 18.75 -15.02
CA TYR A 102 -22.77 19.34 -13.69
C TYR A 102 -21.34 19.87 -13.48
N PHE A 103 -20.31 19.10 -13.85
CA PHE A 103 -18.92 19.51 -13.71
C PHE A 103 -18.53 20.73 -14.55
N LYS A 104 -19.23 20.98 -15.66
CA LYS A 104 -19.03 22.22 -16.45
C LYS A 104 -19.52 23.48 -15.72
N GLN A 105 -20.49 23.33 -14.81
CA GLN A 105 -21.05 24.41 -14.02
C GLN A 105 -21.48 23.90 -12.63
N PRO A 106 -20.52 23.60 -11.75
CA PRO A 106 -20.81 23.09 -10.41
C PRO A 106 -21.38 24.20 -9.53
N MET A 107 -22.13 23.81 -8.51
CA MET A 107 -22.61 24.74 -7.47
C MET A 107 -21.44 25.11 -6.56
N PRO A 108 -21.11 26.41 -6.40
CA PRO A 108 -20.00 26.85 -5.54
C PRO A 108 -20.19 26.51 -4.06
N SER A 109 -21.44 26.41 -3.60
CA SER A 109 -21.80 26.05 -2.22
C SER A 109 -21.89 24.54 -1.99
N THR A 110 -21.58 23.71 -2.97
CA THR A 110 -21.60 22.23 -2.85
C THR A 110 -20.20 21.67 -2.99
N ILE A 111 -19.85 20.76 -2.09
CA ILE A 111 -18.65 19.93 -2.19
C ILE A 111 -19.11 18.52 -2.57
N LEU A 112 -18.92 18.15 -3.84
CA LEU A 112 -19.25 16.83 -4.36
C LEU A 112 -18.01 15.93 -4.35
N VAL A 113 -18.08 14.82 -3.61
CA VAL A 113 -16.99 13.84 -3.50
C VAL A 113 -17.40 12.55 -4.18
N MET A 114 -16.66 12.14 -5.20
CA MET A 114 -16.88 10.91 -5.96
C MET A 114 -15.79 9.89 -5.58
N CYS A 115 -16.14 8.85 -4.82
CA CYS A 115 -15.21 7.79 -4.41
C CYS A 115 -15.28 6.62 -5.39
N HIS A 116 -14.34 6.55 -6.35
CA HIS A 116 -14.24 5.51 -7.38
C HIS A 116 -13.10 4.55 -7.00
N LYS A 117 -13.42 3.50 -6.27
CA LYS A 117 -12.44 2.53 -5.77
C LYS A 117 -12.18 1.40 -6.77
N ASN A 118 -10.98 0.81 -6.68
CA ASN A 118 -10.56 -0.36 -7.47
C ASN A 118 -10.65 -0.15 -8.99
N GLY A 119 -10.21 1.01 -9.45
CA GLY A 119 -10.18 1.35 -10.86
C GLY A 119 -10.06 2.84 -11.12
N SER A 120 -10.11 3.20 -12.39
CA SER A 120 -10.02 4.60 -12.85
C SER A 120 -11.05 4.86 -13.95
N ILE A 121 -11.24 6.16 -14.27
CA ILE A 121 -12.08 6.57 -15.39
C ILE A 121 -11.49 6.00 -16.69
N ASP A 122 -12.34 5.42 -17.54
CA ASP A 122 -11.93 4.95 -18.87
C ASP A 122 -11.26 6.10 -19.65
N GLY A 123 -10.01 5.90 -20.08
CA GLY A 123 -9.22 6.91 -20.80
C GLY A 123 -9.85 7.42 -22.11
N ARG A 124 -10.90 6.73 -22.64
CA ARG A 124 -11.69 7.19 -23.78
C ARG A 124 -12.63 8.35 -23.41
N LYS A 125 -12.98 8.53 -22.13
CA LYS A 125 -13.87 9.60 -21.63
C LYS A 125 -13.11 10.92 -21.40
N ARG A 126 -12.37 11.40 -22.38
CA ARG A 126 -11.49 12.57 -22.27
C ARG A 126 -12.22 13.85 -21.84
N GLU A 127 -13.42 14.09 -22.39
CA GLU A 127 -14.20 15.30 -22.04
C GLU A 127 -14.72 15.24 -20.60
N TYR A 128 -15.09 14.05 -20.13
CA TYR A 128 -15.47 13.84 -18.73
C TYR A 128 -14.29 14.15 -17.76
N VAL A 129 -13.11 13.65 -18.08
CA VAL A 129 -11.87 13.94 -17.30
C VAL A 129 -11.56 15.44 -17.30
N LYS A 130 -11.61 16.09 -18.47
CA LYS A 130 -11.37 17.53 -18.58
C LYS A 130 -12.39 18.36 -17.79
N SER A 131 -13.66 17.95 -17.78
CA SER A 131 -14.69 18.67 -17.03
C SER A 131 -14.44 18.62 -15.53
N ILE A 132 -13.97 17.46 -15.00
CA ILE A 132 -13.57 17.34 -13.60
C ILE A 132 -12.35 18.23 -13.29
N GLN A 133 -11.31 18.15 -14.11
CA GLN A 133 -10.08 18.94 -13.94
C GLN A 133 -10.31 20.45 -14.04
N GLY A 134 -11.32 20.84 -14.81
CA GLY A 134 -11.70 22.27 -14.98
C GLY A 134 -12.42 22.87 -13.78
N CYS A 135 -13.01 22.06 -12.91
CA CYS A 135 -13.82 22.53 -11.79
C CYS A 135 -13.37 22.03 -10.41
N GLY A 136 -12.45 21.08 -10.35
CA GLY A 136 -12.10 20.48 -9.07
C GLY A 136 -10.83 19.65 -9.09
N VAL A 137 -10.74 18.75 -8.14
CA VAL A 137 -9.61 17.86 -7.89
C VAL A 137 -9.89 16.51 -8.52
N LEU A 138 -8.99 16.07 -9.42
CA LEU A 138 -8.91 14.68 -9.87
C LEU A 138 -7.69 14.04 -9.22
N PHE A 139 -7.91 13.07 -8.36
CA PHE A 139 -6.87 12.36 -7.63
C PHE A 139 -6.86 10.89 -7.99
N GLU A 140 -5.71 10.36 -8.38
CA GLU A 140 -5.50 8.93 -8.63
C GLU A 140 -4.66 8.31 -7.53
N SER A 141 -5.28 7.46 -6.73
CA SER A 141 -4.66 6.72 -5.63
C SER A 141 -4.06 5.42 -6.13
N LYS A 142 -2.73 5.30 -6.10
CA LYS A 142 -1.99 4.12 -6.58
C LYS A 142 -1.51 3.27 -5.42
N LYS A 143 -1.59 1.94 -5.58
CA LYS A 143 -1.00 1.01 -4.61
C LYS A 143 0.49 1.26 -4.45
N LEU A 144 0.95 1.25 -3.22
CA LEU A 144 2.37 1.27 -2.92
C LEU A 144 3.03 -0.04 -3.39
N LYS A 145 4.24 0.08 -3.89
CA LYS A 145 5.09 -1.08 -4.16
C LYS A 145 5.73 -1.54 -2.84
N ASP A 146 6.09 -2.82 -2.75
CA ASP A 146 6.71 -3.37 -1.54
C ASP A 146 7.93 -2.57 -1.08
N LYS A 147 8.75 -2.08 -2.02
CA LYS A 147 9.92 -1.23 -1.71
C LYS A 147 9.58 0.12 -1.06
N GLU A 148 8.34 0.57 -1.15
CA GLU A 148 7.86 1.86 -0.63
C GLU A 148 7.25 1.72 0.79
N LEU A 149 6.88 0.48 1.18
CA LEU A 149 6.25 0.22 2.48
C LEU A 149 7.11 0.62 3.68
N PRO A 150 8.43 0.35 3.73
CA PRO A 150 9.26 0.78 4.85
C PRO A 150 9.24 2.30 5.06
N ALA A 151 9.31 3.07 3.96
CA ALA A 151 9.26 4.52 4.03
C ALA A 151 7.88 5.03 4.50
N PHE A 152 6.80 4.38 4.08
CA PHE A 152 5.44 4.67 4.53
C PHE A 152 5.30 4.41 6.04
N ILE A 153 5.73 3.24 6.53
CA ILE A 153 5.64 2.88 7.96
C ILE A 153 6.38 3.89 8.83
N GLU A 154 7.62 4.24 8.45
CA GLU A 154 8.41 5.21 9.19
C GLU A 154 7.76 6.61 9.20
N LYS A 155 7.25 7.08 8.04
CA LYS A 155 6.53 8.37 7.94
C LYS A 155 5.26 8.35 8.79
N TYR A 156 4.51 7.25 8.75
CA TYR A 156 3.26 7.08 9.50
C TYR A 156 3.47 7.18 11.01
N LEU A 157 4.47 6.47 11.53
CA LEU A 157 4.83 6.46 12.94
C LEU A 157 5.48 7.78 13.38
N LYS A 158 6.35 8.37 12.54
CA LYS A 158 6.96 9.68 12.82
C LYS A 158 5.91 10.78 13.01
N ASN A 159 4.84 10.77 12.22
CA ASN A 159 3.74 11.74 12.36
C ASN A 159 2.95 11.58 13.69
N ARG A 160 3.17 10.48 14.41
CA ARG A 160 2.61 10.17 15.74
C ARG A 160 3.65 10.25 16.86
N ASN A 161 4.84 10.84 16.57
CA ASN A 161 5.96 10.93 17.48
C ASN A 161 6.47 9.56 17.99
N VAL A 162 6.43 8.55 17.13
CA VAL A 162 6.91 7.19 17.41
C VAL A 162 8.13 6.89 16.54
N VAL A 163 9.17 6.29 17.14
CA VAL A 163 10.40 5.86 16.47
C VAL A 163 10.32 4.34 16.25
N ILE A 164 10.79 3.86 15.13
CA ILE A 164 10.87 2.44 14.80
C ILE A 164 12.28 2.10 14.29
N ASP A 165 12.81 0.94 14.68
CA ASP A 165 14.07 0.46 14.12
C ASP A 165 13.88 -0.23 12.75
N TYR A 166 14.96 -0.35 11.99
CA TYR A 166 14.95 -0.94 10.66
C TYR A 166 14.41 -2.37 10.64
N LYS A 167 14.82 -3.21 11.62
CA LYS A 167 14.39 -4.62 11.69
C LYS A 167 12.89 -4.72 11.88
N SER A 168 12.33 -3.97 12.83
CA SER A 168 10.89 -3.90 13.08
C SER A 168 10.12 -3.41 11.87
N THR A 169 10.64 -2.39 11.17
CA THR A 169 10.04 -1.88 9.92
C THR A 169 9.94 -2.97 8.85
N GLN A 170 11.02 -3.76 8.65
CA GLN A 170 11.02 -4.84 7.66
C GLN A 170 10.09 -5.98 8.05
N ILE A 171 10.09 -6.39 9.34
CA ILE A 171 9.18 -7.43 9.84
C ILE A 171 7.72 -7.06 9.56
N ILE A 172 7.32 -5.82 9.86
CA ILE A 172 5.96 -5.33 9.63
C ILE A 172 5.64 -5.29 8.13
N ALA A 173 6.54 -4.72 7.31
CA ALA A 173 6.35 -4.62 5.87
C ALA A 173 6.19 -6.01 5.21
N ASP A 174 7.06 -6.97 5.55
CA ASP A 174 7.05 -8.33 5.00
C ASP A 174 5.83 -9.14 5.47
N SER A 175 5.31 -8.87 6.68
CA SER A 175 4.22 -9.64 7.27
C SER A 175 2.84 -9.17 6.88
N ILE A 176 2.64 -7.86 6.69
CA ILE A 176 1.33 -7.27 6.38
C ILE A 176 1.21 -7.01 4.88
N GLY A 177 2.30 -6.58 4.22
CA GLY A 177 2.31 -6.24 2.80
C GLY A 177 1.63 -4.90 2.50
N ALA A 178 1.23 -4.72 1.23
CA ALA A 178 0.74 -3.45 0.69
C ALA A 178 -0.75 -3.14 0.96
N ASP A 179 -1.40 -3.84 1.87
CA ASP A 179 -2.74 -3.48 2.35
C ASP A 179 -2.62 -2.34 3.37
N LEU A 180 -2.72 -1.09 2.91
CA LEU A 180 -2.52 0.08 3.76
C LEU A 180 -3.58 0.23 4.86
N SER A 181 -4.82 -0.20 4.62
CA SER A 181 -5.88 -0.14 5.63
C SER A 181 -5.57 -1.07 6.79
N ARG A 182 -5.15 -2.30 6.50
CA ARG A 182 -4.69 -3.25 7.50
C ARG A 182 -3.40 -2.79 8.17
N LEU A 183 -2.43 -2.33 7.39
CA LEU A 183 -1.14 -1.86 7.88
C LEU A 183 -1.29 -0.72 8.89
N THR A 184 -2.08 0.30 8.56
CA THR A 184 -2.30 1.44 9.45
C THR A 184 -3.09 1.06 10.70
N SER A 185 -4.07 0.16 10.59
CA SER A 185 -4.80 -0.38 11.74
C SER A 185 -3.87 -1.12 12.71
N GLU A 186 -2.95 -1.94 12.20
CA GLU A 186 -1.95 -2.62 13.04
C GLU A 186 -0.96 -1.63 13.67
N LEU A 187 -0.51 -0.63 12.91
CA LEU A 187 0.36 0.43 13.42
C LEU A 187 -0.33 1.27 14.50
N ASP A 188 -1.62 1.57 14.36
CA ASP A 188 -2.36 2.31 15.39
C ASP A 188 -2.50 1.51 16.68
N LYS A 189 -2.73 0.19 16.61
CA LYS A 189 -2.69 -0.68 17.82
C LYS A 189 -1.33 -0.62 18.50
N VAL A 190 -0.24 -0.70 17.73
CA VAL A 190 1.11 -0.55 18.27
C VAL A 190 1.29 0.80 18.96
N VAL A 191 0.91 1.90 18.29
CA VAL A 191 1.02 3.26 18.84
C VAL A 191 0.26 3.41 20.17
N LEU A 192 -0.95 2.83 20.25
CA LEU A 192 -1.78 2.87 21.47
C LEU A 192 -1.20 2.04 22.62
N SER A 193 -0.44 0.98 22.33
CA SER A 193 0.16 0.11 23.34
C SER A 193 1.47 0.66 23.92
N LEU A 194 2.10 1.64 23.27
CA LEU A 194 3.37 2.19 23.71
C LEU A 194 3.17 3.13 24.90
N PRO A 195 4.03 3.01 25.95
CA PRO A 195 4.04 3.95 27.07
C PRO A 195 4.46 5.36 26.58
N GLU A 196 3.97 6.39 27.26
CA GLU A 196 4.30 7.78 26.90
C GLU A 196 5.81 8.09 27.03
N GLU A 197 6.49 7.41 27.94
CA GLU A 197 7.90 7.61 28.26
C GLU A 197 8.85 6.94 27.25
N ASP A 198 8.41 5.87 26.57
CA ASP A 198 9.20 5.17 25.54
C ASP A 198 8.35 4.86 24.29
N ARG A 199 8.35 5.79 23.37
CA ARG A 199 7.60 5.69 22.12
C ARG A 199 8.44 5.06 21.00
N ARG A 200 8.97 3.87 21.29
CA ARG A 200 9.83 3.13 20.37
C ARG A 200 9.25 1.76 20.03
N VAL A 201 9.13 1.48 18.74
CA VAL A 201 8.73 0.16 18.23
C VAL A 201 9.98 -0.70 18.04
N THR A 202 10.05 -1.79 18.79
CA THR A 202 11.10 -2.82 18.72
C THR A 202 10.53 -4.13 18.19
N PRO A 203 11.37 -5.11 17.78
CA PRO A 203 10.88 -6.44 17.38
C PRO A 203 10.04 -7.14 18.44
N GLN A 204 10.32 -6.89 19.73
CA GLN A 204 9.49 -7.43 20.82
C GLN A 204 8.09 -6.81 20.82
N VAL A 205 7.97 -5.50 20.66
CA VAL A 205 6.67 -4.82 20.56
C VAL A 205 5.88 -5.32 19.35
N VAL A 206 6.55 -5.56 18.21
CA VAL A 206 5.91 -6.14 17.02
C VAL A 206 5.36 -7.54 17.32
N GLU A 207 6.14 -8.38 18.00
CA GLU A 207 5.70 -9.73 18.41
C GLU A 207 4.48 -9.66 19.33
N ASP A 208 4.53 -8.81 20.36
CA ASP A 208 3.49 -8.71 21.38
C ASP A 208 2.18 -8.12 20.83
N GLN A 209 2.25 -7.17 19.89
CA GLN A 209 1.08 -6.41 19.42
C GLN A 209 0.52 -6.90 18.08
N ILE A 210 1.38 -7.33 17.17
CA ILE A 210 1.00 -7.78 15.81
C ILE A 210 0.98 -9.32 15.73
N GLY A 211 1.66 -9.99 16.66
CA GLY A 211 1.74 -11.45 16.71
C GLY A 211 2.73 -12.06 15.71
N VAL A 212 3.67 -11.26 15.20
CA VAL A 212 4.72 -11.72 14.29
C VAL A 212 5.98 -12.03 15.09
N SER A 213 6.37 -13.29 15.13
CA SER A 213 7.54 -13.72 15.90
C SER A 213 8.81 -12.95 15.50
N LYS A 214 9.53 -12.44 16.49
CA LYS A 214 10.80 -11.74 16.30
C LYS A 214 11.93 -12.66 15.82
N GLU A 215 11.81 -13.97 16.05
CA GLU A 215 12.83 -14.98 15.73
C GLU A 215 12.46 -15.78 14.48
N PHE A 216 11.17 -16.02 14.26
CA PHE A 216 10.65 -16.85 13.17
C PHE A 216 9.72 -16.03 12.27
N ASN A 217 10.30 -15.29 11.32
CA ASN A 217 9.58 -14.47 10.37
C ASN A 217 10.30 -14.43 9.01
N GLY A 218 9.70 -13.79 8.02
CA GLY A 218 10.25 -13.72 6.67
C GLY A 218 11.60 -13.00 6.61
N PHE A 219 11.79 -11.94 7.41
CA PHE A 219 13.06 -11.22 7.49
C PHE A 219 14.18 -12.14 8.00
N GLU A 220 13.95 -12.89 9.09
CA GLU A 220 14.91 -13.83 9.66
C GLU A 220 15.20 -15.01 8.72
N LEU A 221 14.19 -15.47 7.96
CA LEU A 221 14.40 -16.48 6.93
C LEU A 221 15.33 -15.98 5.82
N ARG A 222 15.07 -14.75 5.32
CA ARG A 222 15.92 -14.10 4.31
C ARG A 222 17.35 -13.92 4.82
N ASP A 223 17.52 -13.43 6.05
CA ASP A 223 18.83 -13.27 6.67
C ASP A 223 19.58 -14.61 6.76
N ALA A 224 18.90 -15.66 7.19
CA ALA A 224 19.48 -17.00 7.25
C ALA A 224 19.92 -17.51 5.87
N ILE A 225 19.13 -17.26 4.82
CA ILE A 225 19.45 -17.60 3.43
C ILE A 225 20.65 -16.78 2.95
N VAL A 226 20.63 -15.46 3.13
CA VAL A 226 21.72 -14.54 2.71
C VAL A 226 23.05 -15.02 3.29
N ASN A 227 23.07 -15.40 4.57
CA ASN A 227 24.26 -15.82 5.28
C ASN A 227 24.52 -17.35 5.14
N ARG A 228 23.75 -18.09 4.36
CA ARG A 228 23.81 -19.56 4.22
C ARG A 228 23.75 -20.30 5.56
N ASN A 229 22.98 -19.78 6.51
CA ASN A 229 22.74 -20.42 7.79
C ASN A 229 21.66 -21.51 7.65
N VAL A 230 22.10 -22.70 7.24
CA VAL A 230 21.24 -23.86 6.96
C VAL A 230 20.41 -24.25 8.19
N TYR A 231 21.03 -24.23 9.39
CA TYR A 231 20.36 -24.59 10.64
C TYR A 231 19.20 -23.65 10.96
N LYS A 232 19.46 -22.33 10.95
CA LYS A 232 18.44 -21.31 11.24
C LYS A 232 17.32 -21.34 10.21
N ALA A 233 17.64 -21.46 8.92
CA ALA A 233 16.64 -21.53 7.87
C ALA A 233 15.69 -22.72 8.06
N ASN A 234 16.23 -23.91 8.38
CA ASN A 234 15.41 -25.09 8.64
C ASN A 234 14.55 -24.96 9.91
N LEU A 235 15.07 -24.34 10.98
CA LEU A 235 14.27 -24.06 12.18
C LEU A 235 13.07 -23.16 11.86
N ILE A 236 13.29 -22.11 11.07
CA ILE A 236 12.22 -21.18 10.68
C ILE A 236 11.18 -21.90 9.83
N ILE A 237 11.58 -22.70 8.85
CA ILE A 237 10.66 -23.47 8.02
C ILE A 237 9.85 -24.47 8.84
N LYS A 238 10.51 -25.18 9.77
CA LYS A 238 9.81 -26.08 10.68
C LYS A 238 8.78 -25.36 11.53
N TYR A 239 9.12 -24.17 12.07
CA TYR A 239 8.18 -23.36 12.83
C TYR A 239 6.92 -23.01 12.02
N PHE A 240 7.07 -22.64 10.73
CA PHE A 240 5.93 -22.32 9.88
C PHE A 240 5.12 -23.55 9.47
N ASP A 241 5.77 -24.70 9.31
CA ASP A 241 5.09 -25.98 9.05
C ASP A 241 4.22 -26.40 10.26
N ASP A 242 4.76 -26.22 11.48
CA ASP A 242 4.05 -26.49 12.73
C ASP A 242 2.98 -25.41 13.06
N ASN A 243 3.13 -24.18 12.53
CA ASN A 243 2.27 -23.02 12.79
C ASN A 243 1.75 -22.37 11.50
N PRO A 244 0.83 -22.98 10.74
CA PRO A 244 0.38 -22.48 9.43
C PRO A 244 -0.24 -21.07 9.46
N LYS A 245 -0.71 -20.63 10.62
CA LYS A 245 -1.26 -19.27 10.81
C LYS A 245 -0.18 -18.18 10.93
N ALA A 246 1.05 -18.54 11.29
CA ALA A 246 2.16 -17.60 11.45
C ALA A 246 2.81 -17.20 10.12
N GLY A 247 2.61 -17.98 9.06
CA GLY A 247 3.12 -17.70 7.73
C GLY A 247 2.78 -18.80 6.74
N SER A 248 2.83 -18.49 5.47
CA SER A 248 2.54 -19.43 4.39
C SER A 248 3.56 -19.31 3.27
N ILE A 249 3.65 -20.36 2.43
CA ILE A 249 4.49 -20.35 1.22
C ILE A 249 4.16 -19.15 0.33
N TYR A 250 2.90 -18.70 0.29
CA TYR A 250 2.44 -17.57 -0.53
C TYR A 250 3.02 -16.23 -0.07
N SER A 251 3.39 -16.08 1.21
CA SER A 251 4.05 -14.87 1.70
C SER A 251 5.57 -14.91 1.48
N PHE A 252 6.19 -16.07 1.53
CA PHE A 252 7.65 -16.21 1.39
C PHE A 252 8.14 -16.22 -0.05
N LEU A 253 7.38 -16.79 -0.98
CA LEU A 253 7.78 -16.88 -2.39
C LEU A 253 7.99 -15.48 -3.01
N PRO A 254 7.09 -14.52 -2.89
CA PRO A 254 7.31 -13.17 -3.41
C PRO A 254 8.54 -12.49 -2.79
N MET A 255 8.71 -12.62 -1.47
CA MET A 255 9.86 -12.03 -0.75
C MET A 255 11.19 -12.62 -1.26
N LEU A 256 11.29 -13.94 -1.39
CA LEU A 256 12.48 -14.60 -1.90
C LEU A 256 12.73 -14.25 -3.37
N PHE A 257 11.68 -14.22 -4.19
CA PHE A 257 11.79 -13.82 -5.58
C PHE A 257 12.35 -12.40 -5.71
N ASN A 258 11.79 -11.45 -4.99
CA ASN A 258 12.24 -10.05 -5.00
C ASN A 258 13.71 -9.93 -4.57
N TYR A 259 14.11 -10.66 -3.53
CA TYR A 259 15.51 -10.66 -3.09
C TYR A 259 16.46 -11.20 -4.17
N PHE A 260 16.17 -12.38 -4.73
CA PHE A 260 17.06 -13.01 -5.74
C PHE A 260 17.02 -12.26 -7.08
N GLN A 261 15.89 -11.67 -7.46
CA GLN A 261 15.80 -10.77 -8.62
C GLN A 261 16.71 -9.56 -8.45
N ASN A 262 16.62 -8.87 -7.33
CA ASN A 262 17.48 -7.73 -7.03
C ASN A 262 18.95 -8.14 -6.91
N LEU A 263 19.23 -9.30 -6.34
CA LEU A 263 20.60 -9.87 -6.30
C LEU A 263 21.14 -10.10 -7.71
N MET A 264 20.33 -10.62 -8.64
CA MET A 264 20.71 -10.76 -10.04
C MET A 264 21.00 -9.42 -10.68
N ILE A 265 20.16 -8.41 -10.44
CA ILE A 265 20.37 -7.04 -10.96
C ILE A 265 21.65 -6.44 -10.39
N ALA A 266 21.94 -6.68 -9.09
CA ALA A 266 23.14 -6.19 -8.42
C ALA A 266 24.46 -6.70 -9.06
N PHE A 267 24.47 -7.92 -9.62
CA PHE A 267 25.64 -8.43 -10.35
C PHE A 267 26.01 -7.58 -11.57
N TYR A 268 25.04 -6.88 -12.15
CA TYR A 268 25.23 -6.01 -13.34
C TYR A 268 25.45 -4.54 -12.96
N ALA A 269 25.50 -4.19 -11.69
CA ALA A 269 25.78 -2.82 -11.27
C ALA A 269 27.18 -2.40 -11.77
N PRO A 270 27.33 -1.19 -12.35
CA PRO A 270 28.61 -0.69 -12.85
C PRO A 270 29.71 -0.68 -11.77
N ASN A 271 29.32 -0.42 -10.51
CA ASN A 271 30.20 -0.46 -9.36
C ASN A 271 29.68 -1.48 -8.32
N ASN A 272 29.58 -2.75 -8.72
CA ASN A 272 29.05 -3.82 -7.89
C ASN A 272 29.96 -4.25 -6.73
N LYS A 273 31.16 -3.67 -6.60
CA LYS A 273 32.09 -3.92 -5.50
C LYS A 273 31.91 -2.95 -4.33
N SER A 274 31.10 -1.91 -4.45
CA SER A 274 30.81 -0.96 -3.38
C SER A 274 29.33 -1.00 -2.96
N GLN A 275 29.07 -0.78 -1.68
CA GLN A 275 27.69 -0.70 -1.16
C GLN A 275 26.94 0.48 -1.78
N GLU A 276 27.61 1.61 -1.97
CA GLU A 276 27.05 2.82 -2.57
C GLU A 276 26.61 2.55 -4.03
N GLY A 277 27.47 1.92 -4.83
CA GLY A 277 27.16 1.62 -6.24
C GLY A 277 26.02 0.62 -6.39
N VAL A 278 25.95 -0.40 -5.52
CA VAL A 278 24.84 -1.35 -5.52
C VAL A 278 23.55 -0.68 -5.03
N ALA A 279 23.62 0.17 -4.01
CA ALA A 279 22.46 0.90 -3.50
C ALA A 279 21.87 1.84 -4.53
N GLU A 280 22.71 2.59 -5.22
CA GLU A 280 22.32 3.51 -6.30
C GLU A 280 21.66 2.74 -7.46
N TRP A 281 22.30 1.65 -7.91
CA TRP A 281 21.79 0.84 -9.02
C TRP A 281 20.45 0.15 -8.73
N LEU A 282 20.24 -0.27 -7.50
CA LEU A 282 18.99 -0.88 -7.03
C LEU A 282 17.96 0.14 -6.53
N GLU A 283 18.28 1.45 -6.61
CA GLU A 283 17.45 2.53 -6.08
C GLU A 283 17.08 2.33 -4.60
N LEU A 284 18.05 1.86 -3.80
CA LEU A 284 17.84 1.65 -2.37
C LEU A 284 17.94 2.98 -1.62
N ARG A 285 17.20 3.07 -0.50
CA ARG A 285 17.10 4.28 0.32
C ARG A 285 18.44 4.76 0.91
N ASN A 286 19.34 3.81 1.20
CA ASN A 286 20.69 4.09 1.73
C ASN A 286 21.65 2.96 1.38
N SER A 287 22.96 3.23 1.49
CA SER A 287 24.01 2.26 1.19
C SER A 287 23.99 1.05 2.14
N TRP A 288 23.57 1.22 3.40
CA TRP A 288 23.49 0.12 4.35
C TRP A 288 22.53 -0.99 3.92
N ALA A 289 21.43 -0.64 3.25
CA ALA A 289 20.46 -1.60 2.70
C ALA A 289 21.07 -2.52 1.60
N ALA A 290 22.20 -2.11 0.99
CA ALA A 290 22.92 -2.95 0.02
C ALA A 290 23.77 -4.05 0.68
N LYS A 291 23.98 -4.06 2.01
CA LYS A 291 24.81 -5.01 2.73
C LYS A 291 24.41 -6.46 2.45
N ASP A 292 23.13 -6.75 2.46
CA ASP A 292 22.61 -8.10 2.24
C ASP A 292 22.88 -8.57 0.81
N TYR A 293 22.76 -7.67 -0.19
CA TYR A 293 23.09 -7.97 -1.58
C TYR A 293 24.60 -8.19 -1.76
N MET A 294 25.45 -7.41 -1.10
CA MET A 294 26.91 -7.63 -1.10
C MET A 294 27.28 -8.98 -0.50
N THR A 295 26.61 -9.39 0.57
CA THR A 295 26.78 -10.71 1.19
C THR A 295 26.25 -11.81 0.27
N GLY A 296 25.08 -11.62 -0.32
CA GLY A 296 24.49 -12.56 -1.29
C GLY A 296 25.38 -12.78 -2.52
N MET A 297 25.95 -11.72 -3.11
CA MET A 297 26.90 -11.86 -4.25
C MET A 297 28.17 -12.63 -3.90
N ARG A 298 28.58 -12.65 -2.64
CA ARG A 298 29.71 -13.48 -2.18
C ARG A 298 29.32 -14.94 -1.99
N ASN A 299 28.09 -15.19 -1.53
CA ASN A 299 27.62 -16.51 -1.14
C ASN A 299 26.98 -17.28 -2.29
N TYR A 300 26.49 -16.60 -3.32
CA TYR A 300 25.82 -17.19 -4.49
C TYR A 300 26.46 -16.68 -5.79
N SER A 301 26.74 -17.58 -6.71
CA SER A 301 27.15 -17.17 -8.07
C SER A 301 25.94 -16.67 -8.86
N GLY A 302 26.16 -15.82 -9.88
CA GLY A 302 25.09 -15.37 -10.77
C GLY A 302 24.33 -16.51 -11.43
N MET A 303 25.03 -17.59 -11.82
CA MET A 303 24.40 -18.80 -12.35
C MET A 303 23.49 -19.48 -11.35
N LYS A 304 23.94 -19.62 -10.09
CA LYS A 304 23.11 -20.18 -9.01
C LYS A 304 21.88 -19.34 -8.74
N VAL A 305 22.02 -17.98 -8.74
CA VAL A 305 20.90 -17.06 -8.56
C VAL A 305 19.86 -17.24 -9.68
N MET A 306 20.27 -17.35 -10.92
CA MET A 306 19.37 -17.61 -12.06
C MET A 306 18.62 -18.94 -11.88
N GLN A 307 19.30 -20.00 -11.45
CA GLN A 307 18.68 -21.29 -11.16
C GLN A 307 17.69 -21.22 -10.00
N ILE A 308 18.02 -20.48 -8.93
CA ILE A 308 17.12 -20.24 -7.78
C ILE A 308 15.84 -19.51 -8.24
N ILE A 309 15.95 -18.48 -9.07
CA ILE A 309 14.79 -17.78 -9.63
C ILE A 309 13.90 -18.75 -10.41
N GLY A 310 14.48 -19.62 -11.23
CA GLY A 310 13.77 -20.68 -11.95
C GLY A 310 13.05 -21.65 -10.99
N LYS A 311 13.73 -22.07 -9.90
CA LYS A 311 13.15 -22.96 -8.90
C LYS A 311 12.02 -22.31 -8.11
N ILE A 312 12.13 -21.01 -7.75
CA ILE A 312 11.05 -20.28 -7.11
C ILE A 312 9.80 -20.27 -7.99
N ARG A 313 9.94 -20.03 -9.31
CA ARG A 313 8.83 -20.07 -10.25
C ARG A 313 8.17 -21.46 -10.34
N GLU A 314 8.99 -22.51 -10.36
CA GLU A 314 8.50 -23.91 -10.34
C GLU A 314 7.66 -24.18 -9.08
N ILE A 315 8.20 -23.82 -7.92
CA ILE A 315 7.53 -24.00 -6.62
C ILE A 315 6.26 -23.15 -6.53
N ASP A 316 6.26 -21.93 -7.05
CA ASP A 316 5.06 -21.09 -7.12
C ASP A 316 3.96 -21.75 -7.96
N ALA A 317 4.29 -22.29 -9.12
CA ALA A 317 3.36 -23.01 -9.96
C ALA A 317 2.81 -24.27 -9.26
N LYS A 318 3.68 -25.08 -8.63
CA LYS A 318 3.29 -26.25 -7.84
C LYS A 318 2.39 -25.90 -6.66
N SER A 319 2.65 -24.78 -5.98
CA SER A 319 1.84 -24.33 -4.84
C SER A 319 0.41 -23.95 -5.24
N LYS A 320 0.21 -23.61 -6.52
CA LYS A 320 -1.10 -23.30 -7.13
C LYS A 320 -1.75 -24.52 -7.81
N GLY A 321 -1.17 -25.70 -7.65
CA GLY A 321 -1.69 -26.98 -8.15
C GLY A 321 -1.24 -27.36 -9.56
N LEU A 322 -0.35 -26.59 -10.21
CA LEU A 322 0.20 -26.97 -11.51
C LEU A 322 1.25 -28.07 -11.32
N ASP A 323 1.05 -29.23 -11.98
CA ASP A 323 1.92 -30.39 -11.88
C ASP A 323 2.18 -30.87 -10.44
N ASN A 324 1.26 -30.57 -9.53
CA ASN A 324 1.34 -30.96 -8.11
C ASN A 324 -0.03 -31.30 -7.53
N PRO A 325 -0.50 -32.54 -7.66
CA PRO A 325 -1.81 -32.92 -7.12
C PRO A 325 -1.85 -33.00 -5.58
N ASN A 326 -0.74 -33.25 -4.88
CA ASN A 326 -0.78 -33.65 -3.47
C ASN A 326 0.37 -33.21 -2.57
N THR A 327 1.42 -32.53 -3.05
CA THR A 327 2.52 -32.09 -2.18
C THR A 327 2.12 -30.92 -1.31
N PRO A 328 2.15 -31.05 0.04
CA PRO A 328 1.80 -29.95 0.94
C PRO A 328 2.74 -28.76 0.77
N SER A 329 2.25 -27.56 1.10
CA SER A 329 3.01 -26.31 0.99
C SER A 329 4.29 -26.30 1.85
N GLY A 330 4.27 -26.94 3.02
CA GLY A 330 5.44 -27.10 3.89
C GLY A 330 6.56 -27.90 3.23
N GLU A 331 6.23 -29.01 2.54
CA GLU A 331 7.21 -29.82 1.81
C GLU A 331 7.79 -29.07 0.60
N LEU A 332 6.96 -28.32 -0.14
CA LEU A 332 7.43 -27.46 -1.22
C LEU A 332 8.41 -26.40 -0.72
N MET A 333 8.16 -25.85 0.46
CA MET A 333 9.03 -24.86 1.07
C MET A 333 10.37 -25.47 1.51
N LYS A 334 10.35 -26.67 2.11
CA LYS A 334 11.57 -27.43 2.46
C LYS A 334 12.40 -27.74 1.21
N GLU A 335 11.76 -28.20 0.12
CA GLU A 335 12.41 -28.45 -1.18
C GLU A 335 13.11 -27.17 -1.70
N LEU A 336 12.42 -26.04 -1.67
CA LEU A 336 12.97 -24.77 -2.13
C LEU A 336 14.18 -24.32 -1.29
N ILE A 337 14.05 -24.33 0.03
CA ILE A 337 15.13 -23.89 0.94
C ILE A 337 16.35 -24.83 0.84
N PHE A 338 16.11 -26.11 0.74
CA PHE A 338 17.19 -27.08 0.46
C PHE A 338 17.92 -26.73 -0.84
N TYR A 339 17.17 -26.51 -1.93
CA TYR A 339 17.76 -26.16 -3.23
C TYR A 339 18.55 -24.85 -3.20
N ILE A 340 18.09 -23.85 -2.45
CA ILE A 340 18.78 -22.55 -2.33
C ILE A 340 20.12 -22.71 -1.60
N LEU A 341 20.15 -23.48 -0.52
CA LEU A 341 21.28 -23.53 0.41
C LEU A 341 22.36 -24.55 -0.01
N HIS A 342 22.03 -25.51 -0.87
CA HIS A 342 22.94 -26.50 -1.42
C HIS A 342 23.13 -26.38 -2.93
#